data_2bbb1681ccb2b3d312fd4c54222ab316
#
_entry.id   2bbb1681ccb2b3d312fd4c54222ab316
#
_cell.length_a   1.000
_cell.length_b   1.000
_cell.length_c   1.000
_cell.angle_alpha   90.00
_cell.angle_beta   90.00
_cell.angle_gamma   90.00
#
_symmetry.space_group_name_H-M   'P 1'
#
loop_
_entity.id
_entity.type
_entity.pdbx_description
1 polymer ?
#
loop_
_entity_poly.entity_id
_entity_poly.type
_entity_poly.pdbx_seq_one_letter_code
_entity_poly.pdbx_strand_id
1 'polypeptide(L)'
;MELFHYEYQQEHQQYISQKEKEENEKLCAVLKYTRDTFQQLGFDESEIFQINECVRYFVTNRKVLSIKGIHIKKRMSVTQISLKNFAWNIAFQYGLSSEATATFVIETFSEWFVNTSFETVRKNLRTTTGKHKIEINESITRF
;
A
#
# COMPACT_ATOMS: atom_id res chain seq x y z
N MET A 1 -34.14 -18.84 -27.30
CA MET A 1 -33.04 -19.37 -26.50
C MET A 1 -31.73 -18.63 -26.78
N GLU A 2 -31.37 -18.45 -28.04
CA GLU A 2 -30.14 -17.73 -28.40
C GLU A 2 -30.12 -16.28 -27.95
N LEU A 3 -31.28 -15.58 -28.08
CA LEU A 3 -31.42 -14.18 -27.66
C LEU A 3 -31.20 -14.01 -26.16
N PHE A 4 -31.77 -14.92 -25.36
CA PHE A 4 -31.70 -14.90 -23.91
C PHE A 4 -30.23 -15.12 -23.44
N HIS A 5 -29.53 -16.04 -24.10
CA HIS A 5 -28.11 -16.33 -23.81
C HIS A 5 -27.22 -15.11 -24.11
N TYR A 6 -27.48 -14.42 -25.22
CA TYR A 6 -26.75 -13.20 -25.60
C TYR A 6 -26.91 -12.08 -24.57
N GLU A 7 -28.14 -11.85 -24.08
CA GLU A 7 -28.39 -10.83 -23.04
C GLU A 7 -27.64 -11.16 -21.75
N TYR A 8 -27.61 -12.41 -21.34
CA TYR A 8 -26.89 -12.84 -20.15
C TYR A 8 -25.40 -12.58 -20.27
N GLN A 9 -24.79 -12.85 -21.42
CA GLN A 9 -23.37 -12.59 -21.65
C GLN A 9 -23.06 -11.11 -21.62
N GLN A 10 -23.91 -10.25 -22.15
CA GLN A 10 -23.70 -8.81 -22.12
C GLN A 10 -23.77 -8.27 -20.68
N GLU A 11 -24.73 -8.67 -19.90
CA GLU A 11 -24.84 -8.28 -18.51
C GLU A 11 -23.62 -8.71 -17.70
N HIS A 12 -23.15 -9.93 -17.93
CA HIS A 12 -21.95 -10.45 -17.27
C HIS A 12 -20.71 -9.65 -17.62
N GLN A 13 -20.52 -9.28 -18.86
CA GLN A 13 -19.40 -8.44 -19.31
C GLN A 13 -19.46 -7.04 -18.70
N GLN A 14 -20.64 -6.44 -18.61
CA GLN A 14 -20.83 -5.14 -17.98
C GLN A 14 -20.47 -5.19 -16.50
N TYR A 15 -20.86 -6.25 -15.81
CA TYR A 15 -20.52 -6.44 -14.40
C TYR A 15 -19.01 -6.54 -14.19
N ILE A 16 -18.31 -7.32 -15.01
CA ILE A 16 -16.85 -7.47 -14.94
C ILE A 16 -16.15 -6.13 -15.22
N SER A 17 -16.59 -5.39 -16.24
CA SER A 17 -16.02 -4.08 -16.58
C SER A 17 -16.19 -3.07 -15.46
N GLN A 18 -17.36 -3.06 -14.81
CA GLN A 18 -17.63 -2.18 -13.68
C GLN A 18 -16.72 -2.50 -12.49
N LYS A 19 -16.56 -3.79 -12.20
CA LYS A 19 -15.71 -4.24 -11.11
C LYS A 19 -14.23 -3.90 -11.37
N GLU A 20 -13.74 -4.10 -12.59
CA GLU A 20 -12.38 -3.73 -12.98
C GLU A 20 -12.16 -2.23 -12.85
N LYS A 21 -13.13 -1.42 -13.24
CA LYS A 21 -13.07 0.03 -13.10
C LYS A 21 -12.95 0.44 -11.64
N GLU A 22 -13.75 -0.14 -10.76
CA GLU A 22 -13.71 0.13 -9.33
C GLU A 22 -12.35 -0.23 -8.72
N GLU A 23 -11.80 -1.40 -9.09
CA GLU A 23 -10.49 -1.83 -8.63
C GLU A 23 -9.37 -0.89 -9.14
N ASN A 24 -9.45 -0.43 -10.37
CA ASN A 24 -8.49 0.51 -10.94
C ASN A 24 -8.57 1.88 -10.25
N GLU A 25 -9.75 2.38 -9.96
CA GLU A 25 -9.96 3.63 -9.24
C GLU A 25 -9.36 3.54 -7.83
N LYS A 26 -9.58 2.40 -7.17
CA LYS A 26 -9.03 2.12 -5.84
C LYS A 26 -7.51 2.12 -5.86
N LEU A 27 -6.91 1.43 -6.82
CA LEU A 27 -5.46 1.38 -6.98
C LEU A 27 -4.89 2.78 -7.24
N CYS A 28 -5.50 3.55 -8.14
CA CYS A 28 -5.09 4.92 -8.42
C CYS A 28 -5.12 5.80 -7.17
N ALA A 29 -6.16 5.68 -6.35
CA ALA A 29 -6.27 6.44 -5.11
C ALA A 29 -5.16 6.07 -4.12
N VAL A 30 -4.85 4.79 -3.99
CA VAL A 30 -3.78 4.32 -3.10
C VAL A 30 -2.40 4.78 -3.59
N LEU A 31 -2.14 4.71 -4.89
CA LEU A 31 -0.87 5.17 -5.46
C LEU A 31 -0.71 6.68 -5.37
N LYS A 32 -1.78 7.43 -5.53
CA LYS A 32 -1.76 8.88 -5.33
C LYS A 32 -1.46 9.22 -3.87
N TYR A 33 -2.11 8.55 -2.93
CA TYR A 33 -1.85 8.73 -1.51
C TYR A 33 -0.39 8.45 -1.18
N THR A 34 0.18 7.39 -1.74
CA THR A 34 1.58 7.03 -1.58
C THR A 34 2.49 8.16 -2.09
N ARG A 35 2.25 8.65 -3.29
CA ARG A 35 3.03 9.74 -3.88
C ARG A 35 2.97 10.99 -3.02
N ASP A 36 1.76 11.43 -2.67
CA ASP A 36 1.55 12.65 -1.89
C ASP A 36 2.24 12.55 -0.52
N THR A 37 2.13 11.39 0.13
CA THR A 37 2.75 11.16 1.44
C THR A 37 4.27 11.28 1.35
N PHE A 38 4.90 10.60 0.40
CA PHE A 38 6.35 10.58 0.31
C PHE A 38 6.94 11.86 -0.29
N GLN A 39 6.19 12.59 -1.12
CA GLN A 39 6.57 13.94 -1.54
C GLN A 39 6.64 14.88 -0.34
N GLN A 40 5.65 14.85 0.53
CA GLN A 40 5.63 15.65 1.75
C GLN A 40 6.78 15.30 2.70
N LEU A 41 7.19 14.04 2.69
CA LEU A 41 8.31 13.58 3.52
C LEU A 41 9.68 13.88 2.89
N GLY A 42 9.73 14.46 1.69
CA GLY A 42 10.97 14.92 1.06
C GLY A 42 11.70 13.86 0.25
N PHE A 43 11.02 12.79 -0.17
CA PHE A 43 11.60 11.78 -1.05
C PHE A 43 11.66 12.30 -2.49
N ASP A 44 12.67 11.85 -3.26
CA ASP A 44 12.80 12.22 -4.66
C ASP A 44 11.91 11.33 -5.56
N GLU A 45 11.78 11.73 -6.83
CA GLU A 45 10.91 11.03 -7.79
C GLU A 45 11.32 9.57 -8.01
N SER A 46 12.62 9.28 -8.02
CA SER A 46 13.13 7.91 -8.19
C SER A 46 12.75 7.03 -7.02
N GLU A 47 12.90 7.53 -5.80
CA GLU A 47 12.50 6.82 -4.58
C GLU A 47 10.99 6.59 -4.54
N ILE A 48 10.22 7.61 -4.87
CA ILE A 48 8.75 7.54 -4.91
C ILE A 48 8.29 6.50 -5.93
N PHE A 49 8.94 6.46 -7.10
CA PHE A 49 8.62 5.45 -8.12
C PHE A 49 8.85 4.03 -7.58
N GLN A 50 9.97 3.80 -6.91
CA GLN A 50 10.27 2.49 -6.32
C GLN A 50 9.26 2.11 -5.25
N ILE A 51 8.89 3.05 -4.38
CA ILE A 51 7.90 2.80 -3.33
C ILE A 51 6.54 2.49 -3.97
N ASN A 52 6.13 3.24 -4.99
CA ASN A 52 4.87 3.00 -5.71
C ASN A 52 4.83 1.60 -6.33
N GLU A 53 5.92 1.14 -6.91
CA GLU A 53 5.97 -0.20 -7.49
C GLU A 53 5.84 -1.28 -6.41
N CYS A 54 6.48 -1.08 -5.26
CA CYS A 54 6.33 -1.99 -4.11
C CYS A 54 4.90 -2.01 -3.59
N VAL A 55 4.26 -0.85 -3.47
CA VAL A 55 2.86 -0.74 -3.03
C VAL A 55 1.93 -1.43 -4.03
N ARG A 56 2.10 -1.14 -5.32
CA ARG A 56 1.29 -1.74 -6.37
C ARG A 56 1.34 -3.27 -6.30
N TYR A 57 2.55 -3.81 -6.21
CA TYR A 57 2.73 -5.27 -6.14
C TYR A 57 2.09 -5.85 -4.88
N PHE A 58 2.29 -5.22 -3.74
CA PHE A 58 1.76 -5.66 -2.46
C PHE A 58 0.23 -5.75 -2.47
N VAL A 59 -0.45 -4.68 -2.90
CA VAL A 59 -1.92 -4.64 -2.87
C VAL A 59 -2.56 -5.50 -3.97
N THR A 60 -1.87 -5.67 -5.10
CA THR A 60 -2.38 -6.46 -6.22
C THR A 60 -2.17 -7.96 -6.00
N ASN A 61 -1.02 -8.36 -5.52
CA ASN A 61 -0.64 -9.76 -5.37
C ASN A 61 -0.71 -10.28 -3.93
N ARG A 62 -0.96 -9.39 -2.97
CA ARG A 62 -0.97 -9.68 -1.53
C ARG A 62 0.35 -10.30 -1.03
N LYS A 63 1.44 -9.98 -1.71
CA LYS A 63 2.80 -10.47 -1.44
C LYS A 63 3.77 -9.31 -1.49
N VAL A 64 4.92 -9.47 -0.86
CA VAL A 64 5.97 -8.47 -0.89
C VAL A 64 6.84 -8.68 -2.12
N LEU A 65 7.14 -7.58 -2.81
CA LEU A 65 8.03 -7.59 -3.96
C LEU A 65 9.47 -7.72 -3.47
N SER A 66 10.10 -8.86 -3.75
CA SER A 66 11.50 -9.09 -3.43
C SER A 66 12.37 -8.61 -4.59
N ILE A 67 12.66 -7.31 -4.63
CA ILE A 67 13.54 -6.73 -5.65
C ILE A 67 14.93 -6.51 -5.03
N LYS A 68 15.92 -7.20 -5.62
CA LYS A 68 17.31 -6.88 -5.36
C LYS A 68 17.60 -5.51 -6.00
N GLY A 69 17.92 -4.51 -5.18
CA GLY A 69 18.28 -3.20 -5.69
C GLY A 69 17.35 -2.06 -5.33
N ILE A 70 16.31 -2.29 -4.54
CA ILE A 70 15.56 -1.19 -3.96
C ILE A 70 16.37 -0.62 -2.81
N HIS A 71 16.87 0.60 -2.98
CA HIS A 71 17.63 1.31 -1.96
C HIS A 71 16.89 2.59 -1.58
N ILE A 72 16.02 2.48 -0.58
CA ILE A 72 15.38 3.63 0.02
C ILE A 72 16.22 4.02 1.23
N LYS A 73 16.93 5.13 1.14
CA LYS A 73 17.85 5.58 2.18
C LYS A 73 17.12 6.12 3.39
N LYS A 74 17.54 5.65 4.57
CA LYS A 74 17.05 6.14 5.84
C LYS A 74 17.36 7.64 6.00
N ARG A 75 16.41 8.39 6.51
CA ARG A 75 16.54 9.82 6.81
C ARG A 75 15.85 10.14 8.12
N MET A 76 16.32 11.21 8.79
CA MET A 76 15.87 11.54 10.14
C MET A 76 14.46 12.11 10.19
N SER A 77 13.96 12.65 9.08
CA SER A 77 12.60 13.20 8.99
C SER A 77 11.52 12.13 8.93
N VAL A 78 11.90 10.87 8.80
CA VAL A 78 10.99 9.72 8.70
C VAL A 78 11.41 8.69 9.74
N THR A 79 10.45 8.24 10.56
CA THR A 79 10.70 7.24 11.60
C THR A 79 10.02 5.93 11.28
N GLN A 80 10.31 4.88 12.06
CA GLN A 80 9.59 3.61 11.95
C GLN A 80 8.08 3.83 12.09
N ILE A 81 7.65 4.74 12.96
CA ILE A 81 6.23 5.04 13.19
C ILE A 81 5.59 5.59 11.91
N SER A 82 6.26 6.52 11.21
CA SER A 82 5.78 7.04 9.93
C SER A 82 5.48 5.92 8.95
N LEU A 83 6.42 5.00 8.80
CA LEU A 83 6.34 3.91 7.82
C LEU A 83 5.31 2.85 8.22
N LYS A 84 5.21 2.54 9.50
CA LYS A 84 4.20 1.61 10.03
C LYS A 84 2.79 2.16 9.81
N ASN A 85 2.57 3.43 10.11
CA ASN A 85 1.26 4.07 9.91
C ASN A 85 0.88 4.11 8.43
N PHE A 86 1.83 4.47 7.56
CA PHE A 86 1.61 4.45 6.12
C PHE A 86 1.19 3.06 5.64
N ALA A 87 1.95 2.04 6.03
CA ALA A 87 1.67 0.66 5.61
C ALA A 87 0.32 0.19 6.13
N TRP A 88 -0.05 0.55 7.36
CA TRP A 88 -1.35 0.21 7.93
C TRP A 88 -2.48 0.85 7.11
N ASN A 89 -2.34 2.12 6.75
CA ASN A 89 -3.34 2.85 5.97
C ASN A 89 -3.60 2.18 4.61
N ILE A 90 -2.54 1.74 3.94
CA ILE A 90 -2.64 1.02 2.66
C ILE A 90 -3.30 -0.34 2.85
N ALA A 91 -2.83 -1.11 3.81
CA ALA A 91 -3.31 -2.46 4.08
C ALA A 91 -4.79 -2.48 4.47
N PHE A 92 -5.24 -1.48 5.22
CA PHE A 92 -6.63 -1.36 5.63
C PHE A 92 -7.57 -1.29 4.42
N GLN A 93 -7.17 -0.57 3.37
CA GLN A 93 -8.00 -0.40 2.16
C GLN A 93 -8.29 -1.72 1.45
N TYR A 94 -7.40 -2.70 1.61
CA TYR A 94 -7.48 -4.00 0.93
C TYR A 94 -7.73 -5.17 1.89
N GLY A 95 -7.93 -4.90 3.17
CA GLY A 95 -8.13 -5.95 4.17
C GLY A 95 -6.95 -6.90 4.31
N LEU A 96 -5.73 -6.38 4.16
CA LEU A 96 -4.52 -7.19 4.27
C LEU A 96 -4.16 -7.45 5.75
N SER A 97 -3.56 -8.60 6.02
CA SER A 97 -3.22 -9.01 7.38
C SER A 97 -2.09 -8.17 7.98
N SER A 98 -2.01 -8.15 9.30
CA SER A 98 -0.90 -7.50 10.00
C SER A 98 0.44 -8.16 9.70
N GLU A 99 0.46 -9.47 9.50
CA GLU A 99 1.65 -10.23 9.12
C GLU A 99 2.16 -9.79 7.75
N ALA A 100 1.29 -9.74 6.74
CA ALA A 100 1.66 -9.31 5.40
C ALA A 100 2.13 -7.85 5.41
N THR A 101 1.47 -6.99 6.17
CA THR A 101 1.79 -5.56 6.28
C THR A 101 3.15 -5.34 6.94
N ALA A 102 3.44 -6.07 8.02
CA ALA A 102 4.74 -6.00 8.69
C ALA A 102 5.87 -6.45 7.75
N THR A 103 5.66 -7.54 7.02
CA THR A 103 6.63 -8.02 6.04
C THR A 103 6.87 -6.96 4.96
N PHE A 104 5.81 -6.36 4.45
CA PHE A 104 5.91 -5.30 3.43
C PHE A 104 6.77 -4.13 3.92
N VAL A 105 6.51 -3.61 5.12
CA VAL A 105 7.20 -2.43 5.62
C VAL A 105 8.68 -2.73 5.94
N ILE A 106 8.97 -3.90 6.47
CA ILE A 106 10.33 -4.31 6.79
C ILE A 106 11.16 -4.51 5.51
N GLU A 107 10.60 -5.18 4.50
CA GLU A 107 11.31 -5.45 3.26
C GLU A 107 11.49 -4.18 2.41
N THR A 108 10.47 -3.35 2.33
CA THR A 108 10.52 -2.12 1.51
C THR A 108 11.43 -1.06 2.12
N PHE A 109 11.41 -0.93 3.45
CA PHE A 109 12.14 0.12 4.17
C PHE A 109 13.17 -0.49 5.14
N SER A 110 13.91 -1.46 4.66
CA SER A 110 14.79 -2.29 5.49
C SER A 110 15.77 -1.50 6.36
N GLU A 111 16.28 -0.35 5.90
CA GLU A 111 17.23 0.45 6.66
C GLU A 111 16.67 0.96 7.99
N TRP A 112 15.34 1.14 8.10
CA TRP A 112 14.71 1.59 9.34
C TRP A 112 14.49 0.47 10.35
N PHE A 113 14.56 -0.79 9.91
CA PHE A 113 14.14 -1.94 10.73
C PHE A 113 15.24 -2.95 11.00
N VAL A 114 16.52 -2.54 10.83
CA VAL A 114 17.68 -3.43 10.96
C VAL A 114 17.72 -4.17 12.30
N ASN A 115 17.34 -3.51 13.40
CA ASN A 115 17.40 -4.07 14.75
C ASN A 115 16.02 -4.25 15.37
N THR A 116 14.97 -4.36 14.55
CA THR A 116 13.60 -4.44 15.04
C THR A 116 13.00 -5.81 14.70
N SER A 117 12.36 -6.45 15.67
CA SER A 117 11.75 -7.75 15.44
C SER A 117 10.45 -7.62 14.62
N PHE A 118 10.15 -8.65 13.84
CA PHE A 118 8.90 -8.76 13.08
C PHE A 118 7.68 -8.61 14.00
N GLU A 119 7.68 -9.26 15.15
CA GLU A 119 6.55 -9.22 16.10
C GLU A 119 6.30 -7.81 16.64
N THR A 120 7.36 -7.05 16.91
CA THR A 120 7.23 -5.67 17.37
C THR A 120 6.59 -4.80 16.29
N VAL A 121 6.99 -4.97 15.03
CA VAL A 121 6.39 -4.23 13.92
C VAL A 121 4.93 -4.60 13.74
N ARG A 122 4.63 -5.89 13.70
CA ARG A 122 3.29 -6.40 13.49
C ARG A 122 2.29 -5.88 14.53
N LYS A 123 2.70 -5.84 15.79
CA LYS A 123 1.84 -5.41 16.90
C LYS A 123 1.61 -3.90 16.94
N ASN A 124 2.49 -3.11 16.35
CA ASN A 124 2.51 -1.67 16.53
C ASN A 124 2.28 -0.87 15.24
N LEU A 125 1.70 -1.47 14.21
CA LEU A 125 1.49 -0.82 12.91
C LEU A 125 0.63 0.45 13.03
N ARG A 126 -0.37 0.44 13.88
CA ARG A 126 -1.30 1.56 14.07
C ARG A 126 -0.88 2.53 15.17
N THR A 127 0.21 2.27 15.86
CA THR A 127 0.68 3.12 16.95
C THR A 127 1.11 4.49 16.41
N THR A 128 0.56 5.55 16.99
CA THR A 128 0.86 6.94 16.60
C THR A 128 1.62 7.71 17.67
N THR A 129 2.16 7.01 18.66
CA THR A 129 2.97 7.60 19.72
C THR A 129 4.41 7.76 19.24
N GLY A 130 4.87 9.00 19.11
CA GLY A 130 6.24 9.27 18.68
C GLY A 130 6.33 10.38 17.64
N LYS A 131 7.56 10.64 17.17
CA LYS A 131 7.84 11.70 16.19
C LYS A 131 7.51 11.25 14.78
N HIS A 132 7.08 12.22 13.97
CA HIS A 132 6.84 12.04 12.52
C HIS A 132 5.77 11.00 12.21
N LYS A 133 4.75 10.87 13.06
CA LYS A 133 3.60 10.01 12.80
C LYS A 133 2.87 10.44 11.53
N ILE A 134 2.29 9.47 10.85
CA ILE A 134 1.36 9.70 9.75
C ILE A 134 -0.05 9.44 10.29
N GLU A 135 -1.00 10.31 9.98
CA GLU A 135 -2.38 10.15 10.44
C GLU A 135 -2.97 8.84 9.94
N ILE A 136 -3.65 8.13 10.83
CA ILE A 136 -4.40 6.93 10.46
C ILE A 136 -5.57 7.35 9.56
N ASN A 137 -5.63 6.80 8.36
CA ASN A 137 -6.62 7.14 7.36
C ASN A 137 -7.30 5.88 6.82
N GLU A 138 -8.54 5.68 7.23
CA GLU A 138 -9.35 4.54 6.80
C GLU A 138 -10.14 4.83 5.52
N SER A 139 -10.04 6.03 4.98
CA SER A 139 -10.92 6.54 3.93
C SER A 139 -10.22 6.88 2.61
N ILE A 140 -9.01 6.40 2.38
CA ILE A 140 -8.21 6.72 1.19
C ILE A 140 -8.96 6.40 -0.10
N THR A 141 -9.70 5.29 -0.13
CA THR A 141 -10.42 4.81 -1.31
C THR A 141 -11.91 5.13 -1.28
N ARG A 142 -12.36 5.92 -0.33
CA ARG A 142 -13.75 6.42 -0.28
C ARG A 142 -13.82 7.75 -1.02
N PHE A 143 -14.63 7.78 -2.06
CA PHE A 143 -14.83 8.95 -2.90
C PHE A 143 -16.17 9.64 -2.58
#